data_df740f840dcd0c55517e9ed270d138c4
#
_entry.id   df740f840dcd0c55517e9ed270d138c4
#
_cell.length_a   1.000
_cell.length_b   1.000
_cell.length_c   1.000
_cell.angle_alpha   90.00
_cell.angle_beta   90.00
_cell.angle_gamma   90.00
#
_symmetry.space_group_name_H-M   'P 1'
#
loop_
_entity.id
_entity.type
_entity.pdbx_description
1 polymer ?
#
loop_
_entity_poly.entity_id
_entity_poly.type
_entity_poly.pdbx_seq_one_letter_code
_entity_poly.pdbx_strand_id
1 'polypeptide(L)'
;MKRHNIVKGLQSELIAQLWLLEQGYWVFDAIESHSPIDLVAVKCDEHLLIDVKSTQMKLGSMKNKKYECRSRSLTQEQKDLGVKLLYVYEDGRCEF
;
A
#
# COMPACT_ATOMS: atom_id res chain seq x y z
N MET A 1 5.69 -7.33 19.30
CA MET A 1 5.04 -6.34 18.50
C MET A 1 3.75 -5.85 19.09
N LYS A 2 3.48 -4.59 19.01
CA LYS A 2 2.28 -4.06 19.60
C LYS A 2 1.07 -4.32 18.75
N ARG A 3 0.00 -4.67 19.44
CA ARG A 3 -1.22 -4.96 18.76
C ARG A 3 -1.70 -3.79 17.92
N HIS A 4 -1.47 -2.58 18.40
CA HIS A 4 -1.86 -1.39 17.69
C HIS A 4 -1.23 -1.34 16.27
N ASN A 5 0.03 -1.68 16.14
CA ASN A 5 0.68 -1.64 14.85
C ASN A 5 0.16 -2.73 13.91
N ILE A 6 -0.18 -3.86 14.47
CA ILE A 6 -0.71 -4.95 13.67
C ILE A 6 -2.07 -4.56 13.10
N VAL A 7 -2.91 -3.99 13.94
CA VAL A 7 -4.24 -3.59 13.52
C VAL A 7 -4.18 -2.49 12.48
N LYS A 8 -3.27 -1.53 12.66
CA LYS A 8 -3.16 -0.44 11.72
C LYS A 8 -2.70 -0.94 10.35
N GLY A 9 -1.77 -1.87 10.33
CA GLY A 9 -1.32 -2.44 9.07
C GLY A 9 -2.44 -3.17 8.36
N LEU A 10 -3.24 -3.92 9.13
CA LEU A 10 -4.33 -4.65 8.54
C LEU A 10 -5.39 -3.69 8.00
N GLN A 11 -5.66 -2.60 8.73
CA GLN A 11 -6.61 -1.61 8.25
C GLN A 11 -6.17 -1.02 6.93
N SER A 12 -4.89 -0.71 6.78
CA SER A 12 -4.39 -0.14 5.55
C SER A 12 -4.54 -1.11 4.38
N GLU A 13 -4.27 -2.38 4.63
CA GLU A 13 -4.43 -3.36 3.57
C GLU A 13 -5.89 -3.52 3.17
N LEU A 14 -6.79 -3.50 4.13
CA LEU A 14 -8.21 -3.62 3.81
C LEU A 14 -8.71 -2.42 3.03
N ILE A 15 -8.25 -1.24 3.40
CA ILE A 15 -8.62 -0.03 2.68
C ILE A 15 -8.09 -0.10 1.25
N ALA A 16 -6.85 -0.56 1.08
CA ALA A 16 -6.26 -0.68 -0.23
C ALA A 16 -7.05 -1.66 -1.09
N GLN A 17 -7.47 -2.78 -0.50
CA GLN A 17 -8.24 -3.77 -1.24
C GLN A 17 -9.56 -3.20 -1.72
N LEU A 18 -10.26 -2.49 -0.84
CA LEU A 18 -11.52 -1.90 -1.22
C LEU A 18 -11.33 -0.85 -2.30
N TRP A 19 -10.31 -0.04 -2.18
CA TRP A 19 -10.04 0.99 -3.15
C TRP A 19 -9.76 0.37 -4.53
N LEU A 20 -8.98 -0.71 -4.56
CA LEU A 20 -8.66 -1.36 -5.82
C LEU A 20 -9.90 -1.99 -6.45
N LEU A 21 -10.78 -2.57 -5.62
CA LEU A 21 -12.01 -3.11 -6.13
C LEU A 21 -12.87 -2.02 -6.74
N GLU A 22 -12.87 -0.84 -6.13
CA GLU A 22 -13.64 0.28 -6.67
C GLU A 22 -13.06 0.78 -7.99
N GLN A 23 -11.76 0.57 -8.22
CA GLN A 23 -11.13 0.95 -9.46
C GLN A 23 -11.37 -0.11 -10.55
N GLY A 24 -12.03 -1.19 -10.22
CA GLY A 24 -12.35 -2.22 -11.20
C GLY A 24 -11.40 -3.39 -11.26
N TYR A 25 -10.51 -3.53 -10.29
CA TYR A 25 -9.58 -4.64 -10.28
C TYR A 25 -10.13 -5.84 -9.54
N TRP A 26 -9.64 -7.02 -9.91
CA TRP A 26 -9.80 -8.21 -9.11
C TRP A 26 -8.61 -8.20 -8.19
N VAL A 27 -8.81 -8.44 -6.92
CA VAL A 27 -7.75 -8.30 -5.93
C VAL A 27 -7.46 -9.62 -5.24
N PHE A 28 -6.19 -9.94 -5.11
CA PHE A 28 -5.74 -11.17 -4.47
C PHE A 28 -4.73 -10.83 -3.38
N ASP A 29 -4.84 -11.50 -2.26
CA ASP A 29 -4.03 -11.22 -1.09
C ASP A 29 -2.92 -12.25 -0.96
N ALA A 30 -1.79 -11.85 -0.42
CA ALA A 30 -0.69 -12.78 -0.22
C ALA A 30 -0.99 -13.65 0.99
N ILE A 31 -0.63 -14.91 0.91
CA ILE A 31 -0.81 -15.81 2.02
C ILE A 31 0.19 -15.56 3.11
N GLU A 32 1.43 -15.29 2.72
CA GLU A 32 2.51 -15.16 3.66
C GLU A 32 2.78 -13.71 4.04
N SER A 33 2.93 -13.44 5.32
CA SER A 33 3.06 -12.06 5.76
C SER A 33 4.37 -11.41 5.41
N HIS A 34 5.39 -12.18 5.09
CA HIS A 34 6.68 -11.61 4.73
C HIS A 34 6.90 -11.60 3.22
N SER A 35 5.86 -11.75 2.47
CA SER A 35 5.95 -11.73 1.02
C SER A 35 6.36 -10.34 0.54
N PRO A 36 7.18 -10.25 -0.51
CA PRO A 36 7.53 -8.94 -1.07
C PRO A 36 6.34 -8.29 -1.78
N ILE A 37 5.27 -9.05 -1.99
CA ILE A 37 4.06 -8.55 -2.62
C ILE A 37 2.92 -8.71 -1.65
N ASP A 38 2.23 -7.64 -1.32
CA ASP A 38 1.09 -7.73 -0.42
C ASP A 38 -0.18 -8.09 -1.15
N LEU A 39 -0.40 -7.48 -2.29
CA LEU A 39 -1.63 -7.69 -3.06
C LEU A 39 -1.30 -7.78 -4.54
N VAL A 40 -2.14 -8.50 -5.26
CA VAL A 40 -2.07 -8.52 -6.72
C VAL A 40 -3.41 -8.02 -7.23
N ALA A 41 -3.39 -7.05 -8.11
CA ALA A 41 -4.61 -6.50 -8.69
C ALA A 41 -4.59 -6.73 -10.20
N VAL A 42 -5.68 -7.28 -10.70
CA VAL A 42 -5.76 -7.68 -12.11
C VAL A 42 -6.97 -7.02 -12.76
N LYS A 43 -6.78 -6.42 -13.90
CA LYS A 43 -7.87 -5.83 -14.62
C LYS A 43 -7.56 -5.89 -16.11
N CYS A 44 -8.37 -6.55 -16.88
CA CYS A 44 -8.17 -6.73 -18.33
C CYS A 44 -6.76 -7.27 -18.56
N ASP A 45 -5.91 -6.50 -19.20
CA ASP A 45 -4.58 -6.95 -19.46
C ASP A 45 -3.57 -6.44 -18.44
N GLU A 46 -4.03 -5.78 -17.42
CA GLU A 46 -3.16 -5.14 -16.47
C GLU A 46 -2.98 -5.97 -15.21
N HIS A 47 -1.75 -6.14 -14.77
CA HIS A 47 -1.46 -6.85 -13.52
C HIS A 47 -0.59 -5.94 -12.68
N LEU A 48 -1.00 -5.65 -11.48
CA LEU A 48 -0.23 -4.82 -10.57
C LEU A 48 0.20 -5.65 -9.37
N LEU A 49 1.49 -5.62 -9.08
CA LEU A 49 2.02 -6.27 -7.89
C LEU A 49 2.23 -5.14 -6.90
N ILE A 50 1.61 -5.22 -5.74
CA ILE A 50 1.49 -4.08 -4.86
C ILE A 50 2.03 -4.33 -3.46
N ASP A 51 2.76 -3.33 -2.95
CA ASP A 51 3.20 -3.32 -1.57
C ASP A 51 2.45 -2.14 -0.93
N VAL A 52 1.65 -2.41 0.08
CA VAL A 52 0.82 -1.40 0.72
C VAL A 52 1.57 -0.74 1.86
N LYS A 53 1.58 0.58 1.89
CA LYS A 53 2.24 1.33 2.96
C LYS A 53 1.28 2.34 3.55
N SER A 54 1.21 2.37 4.86
CA SER A 54 0.44 3.40 5.54
C SER A 54 1.25 4.67 5.57
N THR A 55 0.62 5.79 5.44
CA THR A 55 1.32 7.05 5.58
C THR A 55 0.47 7.99 6.40
N GLN A 56 1.13 8.85 7.15
CA GLN A 56 0.44 9.73 8.05
C GLN A 56 0.58 11.17 7.65
N MET A 57 0.61 11.46 6.38
CA MET A 57 0.72 12.81 5.96
C MET A 57 -0.43 13.64 6.48
N LYS A 58 -0.15 14.69 7.21
CA LYS A 58 -1.19 15.50 7.74
C LYS A 58 -1.17 16.86 7.10
N LEU A 59 -2.33 17.46 7.00
CA LEU A 59 -2.41 18.72 6.38
C LEU A 59 -1.59 19.77 7.07
N GLY A 60 -1.54 19.72 8.33
CA GLY A 60 -0.84 20.74 9.05
C GLY A 60 0.64 20.71 8.87
N SER A 61 1.15 19.67 8.36
CA SER A 61 2.56 19.59 8.22
C SER A 61 3.02 19.81 6.86
N MET A 62 2.21 20.41 6.07
CA MET A 62 2.58 20.55 4.79
C MET A 62 3.86 21.21 4.52
N LYS A 63 4.31 22.00 5.34
CA LYS A 63 5.48 22.60 5.06
C LYS A 63 6.62 21.67 5.01
N ASN A 64 6.64 20.64 5.70
CA ASN A 64 7.73 19.82 5.59
C ASN A 64 7.47 18.56 5.19
N LYS A 65 6.64 18.44 4.79
CA LYS A 65 6.22 17.49 4.55
C LYS A 65 6.29 16.52 3.76
N LYS A 66 6.04 16.62 2.92
CA LYS A 66 5.84 15.73 2.04
C LYS A 66 6.79 14.68 1.98
N TYR A 67 7.91 14.87 1.97
CA TYR A 67 8.74 13.83 1.75
C TYR A 67 8.92 12.90 2.83
N GLU A 68 8.75 13.24 4.00
CA GLU A 68 8.93 12.32 5.04
C GLU A 68 8.02 11.21 5.00
N CYS A 69 6.81 11.41 4.64
CA CYS A 69 5.83 10.36 4.68
C CYS A 69 6.00 9.34 3.59
N ARG A 70 6.68 9.69 2.56
CA ARG A 70 6.81 8.79 1.42
C ARG A 70 8.24 8.46 1.09
N SER A 71 9.05 8.33 2.09
CA SER A 71 10.43 8.07 1.86
C SER A 71 10.78 6.63 1.69
N ARG A 72 9.86 5.69 1.99
CA ARG A 72 10.18 4.34 1.90
C ARG A 72 10.41 3.96 0.50
N SER A 73 11.42 3.20 0.21
CA SER A 73 11.65 2.75 -1.15
C SER A 73 11.53 1.25 -1.22
N LEU A 74 11.38 0.73 -2.40
CA LEU A 74 11.27 -0.69 -2.61
C LEU A 74 12.62 -1.36 -2.42
N THR A 75 12.60 -2.60 -1.96
CA THR A 75 13.83 -3.38 -1.87
C THR A 75 14.22 -3.79 -3.29
N GLN A 76 15.43 -4.28 -3.45
CA GLN A 76 15.88 -4.71 -4.76
C GLN A 76 15.03 -5.87 -5.27
N GLU A 77 14.66 -6.78 -4.38
CA GLU A 77 13.82 -7.89 -4.76
C GLU A 77 12.47 -7.39 -5.29
N GLN A 78 11.89 -6.39 -4.64
CA GLN A 78 10.62 -5.84 -5.08
C GLN A 78 10.78 -5.13 -6.43
N LYS A 79 11.88 -4.42 -6.63
CA LYS A 79 12.10 -3.77 -7.89
C LYS A 79 12.24 -4.78 -9.02
N ASP A 80 12.93 -5.88 -8.75
CA ASP A 80 13.11 -6.92 -9.74
C ASP A 80 11.79 -7.57 -10.13
N LEU A 81 10.86 -7.63 -9.20
CA LEU A 81 9.56 -8.21 -9.47
C LEU A 81 8.59 -7.21 -10.10
N GLY A 82 8.92 -5.95 -10.09
CA GLY A 82 8.03 -4.95 -10.65
C GLY A 82 6.94 -4.48 -9.70
N VAL A 83 7.23 -4.52 -8.41
CA VAL A 83 6.24 -4.15 -7.39
C VAL A 83 6.07 -2.64 -7.35
N LYS A 84 4.85 -2.19 -7.12
CA LYS A 84 4.55 -0.78 -6.95
C LYS A 84 4.10 -0.53 -5.53
N LEU A 85 4.42 0.64 -5.00
CA LEU A 85 3.96 1.02 -3.67
C LEU A 85 2.59 1.65 -3.80
N LEU A 86 1.68 1.27 -2.92
CA LEU A 86 0.38 1.91 -2.85
C LEU A 86 0.29 2.53 -1.47
N TYR A 87 0.19 3.84 -1.40
CA TYR A 87 0.12 4.55 -0.14
C TYR A 87 -1.32 4.69 0.30
N VAL A 88 -1.57 4.39 1.57
CA VAL A 88 -2.89 4.54 2.17
C VAL A 88 -2.78 5.60 3.24
N TYR A 89 -3.51 6.68 3.10
CA TYR A 89 -3.46 7.81 4.01
C TYR A 89 -4.46 7.62 5.14
N GLU A 90 -4.27 8.35 6.21
CA GLU A 90 -5.13 8.20 7.37
C GLU A 90 -6.61 8.47 7.08
N ASP A 91 -6.89 9.29 6.11
CA ASP A 91 -8.27 9.58 5.76
C ASP A 91 -8.88 8.56 4.81
N GLY A 92 -8.16 7.52 4.50
CA GLY A 92 -8.68 6.47 3.62
C GLY A 92 -8.36 6.66 2.15
N ARG A 93 -7.65 7.72 1.81
CA ARG A 93 -7.26 7.96 0.44
C ARG A 93 -6.13 7.04 0.06
N CYS A 94 -6.08 6.59 -1.18
CA CYS A 94 -5.02 5.72 -1.67
C CYS A 94 -4.38 6.34 -2.90
N GLU A 95 -3.09 6.10 -3.06
CA GLU A 95 -2.37 6.72 -4.15
C GLU A 95 -1.12 5.93 -4.49
N PHE A 96 -0.85 5.69 -5.74
CA PHE A 96 0.39 5.04 -6.18
C PHE A 96 1.57 5.99 -6.22
#